data_047ec9f777a7285f2f780618a6220d4d
#
_entry.id   047ec9f777a7285f2f780618a6220d4d
#
_cell.length_a   1.000
_cell.length_b   1.000
_cell.length_c   1.000
_cell.angle_alpha   90.00
_cell.angle_beta   90.00
_cell.angle_gamma   90.00
#
_symmetry.space_group_name_H-M   'P 1'
#
loop_
_entity.id
_entity.type
_entity.pdbx_description
1 polymer ?
#
loop_
_entity_poly.entity_id
_entity_poly.type
_entity_poly.pdbx_seq_one_letter_code
_entity_poly.pdbx_strand_id
1 'polypeptide(L)'
;MYLYSLQIEGFRKLNNTTVYFGDSTFLIGENNKGKSSIFKALELVLNLKQEISEHDYFSIFDEEESANKQSSDKIVLTAEFRDLPADALTWRGFKGRIANDNGEFIIKYRKTFNKGSTKPIIEMLQNVRSLKFAKPKKWSDFISDSISQELIVSWDKDLDNKPTDQELEEYNELWDIDDSQTSWIVNPGGIPQVVSSKLPEILIIPAEDKTEELESKGALSKILDALFKDVRNKSENFKQAETFLNKLSEELDPSDQSSDFGKLMSSLNNVLDSVFPESSIMAKADLSKADDSIKAIFNINMKSNIITPISHQGTGAIRSAVFGLLLFRQQKLLSEQHVENQNLIVCFEEPEIYLHPNAANQMRNKIYELASNNTQIICTTHSPYMISLDREVKQVLNNFIDDGNGGTKSISFNTSAEYLKLQVDDKDYIKMLSRFDDSLARVFFAKKTIIVEGDTEEVVLRETISRIHPEIRKRILSDIQIIQARGKATIIPLVKYLKALSIDLFVIHDSDTGTAGAEKFNKPILDALNSESSKLQKMDNCIEDVLGYLPPSSEKPFKAYQQTKTWGTSWGEVPEKWRTMIEQNILKEYF
;
A
#
# COMPACT_ATOMS: atom_id res chain seq x y z
N MET A 1 15.02 3.08 -0.47
CA MET A 1 14.41 1.70 -0.49
C MET A 1 12.90 1.88 -0.55
N TYR A 2 12.26 1.31 -1.55
CA TYR A 2 10.88 1.54 -1.94
C TYR A 2 10.14 0.20 -1.98
N LEU A 3 9.01 0.07 -1.27
CA LEU A 3 8.17 -1.12 -1.33
C LEU A 3 7.44 -1.13 -2.68
N TYR A 4 7.74 -2.11 -3.53
CA TYR A 4 7.16 -2.23 -4.86
C TYR A 4 5.94 -3.16 -4.89
N SER A 5 6.04 -4.33 -4.26
CA SER A 5 4.94 -5.29 -4.20
C SER A 5 4.94 -6.12 -2.92
N LEU A 6 3.77 -6.63 -2.55
CA LEU A 6 3.56 -7.60 -1.49
C LEU A 6 2.70 -8.74 -2.01
N GLN A 7 3.26 -9.95 -2.07
CA GLN A 7 2.53 -11.17 -2.32
C GLN A 7 2.13 -11.80 -0.98
N ILE A 8 0.88 -12.19 -0.87
CA ILE A 8 0.24 -12.69 0.36
C ILE A 8 -0.38 -14.04 0.06
N GLU A 9 0.01 -15.06 0.81
CA GLU A 9 -0.53 -16.40 0.72
C GLU A 9 -1.03 -16.85 2.10
N GLY A 10 -2.22 -17.40 2.15
CA GLY A 10 -2.78 -18.02 3.34
C GLY A 10 -3.15 -17.07 4.49
N PHE A 11 -3.40 -15.78 4.24
CA PHE A 11 -3.68 -14.78 5.28
C PHE A 11 -5.11 -14.24 5.20
N ARG A 12 -5.93 -14.54 6.20
CA ARG A 12 -7.35 -14.12 6.28
C ARG A 12 -8.12 -14.46 4.99
N LYS A 13 -8.67 -13.46 4.28
CA LYS A 13 -9.29 -13.63 2.96
C LYS A 13 -8.29 -13.55 1.79
N LEU A 14 -7.05 -13.22 2.06
CA LEU A 14 -6.00 -13.03 1.07
C LEU A 14 -5.24 -14.34 0.87
N ASN A 15 -5.67 -15.12 -0.11
CA ASN A 15 -5.03 -16.38 -0.47
C ASN A 15 -4.49 -16.27 -1.90
N ASN A 16 -3.18 -16.10 -2.05
CA ASN A 16 -2.51 -15.83 -3.31
C ASN A 16 -2.89 -14.45 -3.93
N THR A 17 -2.75 -13.40 -3.14
CA THR A 17 -3.06 -12.03 -3.52
C THR A 17 -1.78 -11.21 -3.64
N THR A 18 -1.58 -10.53 -4.77
CA THR A 18 -0.45 -9.61 -4.97
C THR A 18 -0.96 -8.17 -5.03
N VAL A 19 -0.31 -7.29 -4.28
CA VAL A 19 -0.60 -5.86 -4.21
C VAL A 19 0.64 -5.10 -4.67
N TYR A 20 0.47 -4.12 -5.57
CA TYR A 20 1.54 -3.25 -6.03
C TYR A 20 1.43 -1.86 -5.40
N PHE A 21 2.56 -1.22 -5.19
CA PHE A 21 2.63 0.06 -4.50
C PHE A 21 3.26 1.15 -5.36
N GLY A 22 2.75 2.36 -5.18
CA GLY A 22 3.27 3.62 -5.70
C GLY A 22 3.75 4.52 -4.57
N ASP A 23 4.15 5.75 -4.91
CA ASP A 23 4.35 6.79 -3.90
C ASP A 23 3.03 7.07 -3.18
N SER A 24 1.93 7.10 -3.94
CA SER A 24 0.57 7.04 -3.44
C SER A 24 -0.12 5.76 -3.92
N THR A 25 -0.70 5.01 -2.98
CA THR A 25 -1.42 3.76 -3.26
C THR A 25 -2.81 3.83 -2.66
N PHE A 26 -3.82 3.47 -3.45
CA PHE A 26 -5.19 3.38 -2.97
C PHE A 26 -5.69 1.93 -3.05
N LEU A 27 -6.17 1.43 -1.92
CA LEU A 27 -6.80 0.12 -1.79
C LEU A 27 -8.31 0.32 -1.84
N ILE A 28 -8.95 -0.13 -2.91
CA ILE A 28 -10.37 0.07 -3.19
C ILE A 28 -11.10 -1.27 -3.30
N GLY A 29 -12.40 -1.25 -3.30
CA GLY A 29 -13.26 -2.43 -3.38
C GLY A 29 -14.34 -2.42 -2.31
N GLU A 30 -15.23 -3.40 -2.34
CA GLU A 30 -16.35 -3.54 -1.40
C GLU A 30 -15.87 -3.76 0.05
N ASN A 31 -16.79 -3.59 1.00
CA ASN A 31 -16.50 -3.91 2.40
C ASN A 31 -16.19 -5.39 2.57
N ASN A 32 -15.36 -5.70 3.57
CA ASN A 32 -14.97 -7.07 3.92
C ASN A 32 -14.20 -7.84 2.81
N LYS A 33 -13.58 -7.14 1.85
CA LYS A 33 -12.70 -7.73 0.82
C LYS A 33 -11.21 -7.74 1.19
N GLY A 34 -10.88 -7.47 2.45
CA GLY A 34 -9.51 -7.62 2.97
C GLY A 34 -8.62 -6.38 2.81
N LYS A 35 -9.15 -5.19 2.45
CA LYS A 35 -8.34 -3.96 2.33
C LYS A 35 -7.52 -3.65 3.58
N SER A 36 -8.16 -3.59 4.77
CA SER A 36 -7.45 -3.35 6.04
C SER A 36 -6.51 -4.51 6.43
N SER A 37 -6.74 -5.72 5.90
CA SER A 37 -5.83 -6.85 6.13
C SER A 37 -4.45 -6.63 5.48
N ILE A 38 -4.37 -5.80 4.42
CA ILE A 38 -3.09 -5.41 3.81
C ILE A 38 -2.22 -4.65 4.81
N PHE A 39 -2.80 -3.73 5.60
CA PHE A 39 -2.05 -2.98 6.63
C PHE A 39 -1.47 -3.91 7.68
N LYS A 40 -2.26 -4.91 8.13
CA LYS A 40 -1.77 -5.91 9.07
C LYS A 40 -0.69 -6.79 8.44
N ALA A 41 -0.83 -7.18 7.17
CA ALA A 41 0.20 -7.94 6.44
C ALA A 41 1.51 -7.15 6.30
N LEU A 42 1.42 -5.84 6.00
CA LEU A 42 2.59 -4.94 5.96
C LEU A 42 3.25 -4.84 7.34
N GLU A 43 2.46 -4.68 8.40
CA GLU A 43 2.97 -4.66 9.78
C GLU A 43 3.70 -5.97 10.14
N LEU A 44 3.14 -7.12 9.75
CA LEU A 44 3.75 -8.43 9.96
C LEU A 44 5.07 -8.58 9.20
N VAL A 45 5.16 -8.06 7.97
CA VAL A 45 6.38 -8.14 7.15
C VAL A 45 7.47 -7.23 7.71
N LEU A 46 7.14 -5.99 8.05
CA LEU A 46 8.13 -4.95 8.38
C LEU A 46 8.59 -5.04 9.84
N ASN A 47 7.70 -5.36 10.77
CA ASN A 47 8.03 -5.41 12.19
C ASN A 47 8.41 -6.83 12.65
N LEU A 48 9.43 -6.94 13.52
CA LEU A 48 9.89 -8.23 14.05
C LEU A 48 8.96 -8.86 15.08
N LYS A 49 8.39 -8.03 15.95
CA LYS A 49 7.55 -8.48 17.07
C LYS A 49 6.09 -8.23 16.73
N GLN A 50 5.44 -9.22 16.14
CA GLN A 50 4.01 -9.20 15.87
C GLN A 50 3.40 -10.56 16.21
N GLU A 51 2.23 -10.53 16.81
CA GLU A 51 1.47 -11.71 17.14
C GLU A 51 0.52 -12.07 16.00
N ILE A 52 0.41 -13.36 15.71
CA ILE A 52 -0.54 -13.95 14.78
C ILE A 52 -1.49 -14.80 15.58
N SER A 53 -2.78 -14.65 15.34
CA SER A 53 -3.83 -15.48 15.89
C SER A 53 -4.21 -16.63 14.95
N GLU A 54 -4.92 -17.63 15.46
CA GLU A 54 -5.46 -18.70 14.61
C GLU A 54 -6.44 -18.18 13.55
N HIS A 55 -7.13 -17.07 13.82
CA HIS A 55 -8.07 -16.41 12.90
C HIS A 55 -7.39 -15.65 11.75
N ASP A 56 -6.07 -15.49 11.80
CA ASP A 56 -5.30 -14.85 10.73
C ASP A 56 -4.97 -15.82 9.59
N TYR A 57 -5.09 -17.13 9.81
CA TYR A 57 -4.90 -18.12 8.75
C TYR A 57 -6.12 -18.18 7.84
N PHE A 58 -5.88 -18.22 6.52
CA PHE A 58 -6.95 -18.36 5.55
C PHE A 58 -7.76 -19.62 5.81
N SER A 59 -9.08 -19.47 5.83
CA SER A 59 -10.01 -20.58 5.95
C SER A 59 -11.32 -20.28 5.23
N ILE A 60 -11.88 -21.30 4.59
CA ILE A 60 -13.20 -21.26 3.99
C ILE A 60 -14.12 -22.09 4.85
N PHE A 61 -15.18 -21.47 5.35
CA PHE A 61 -16.20 -22.15 6.15
C PHE A 61 -17.26 -22.75 5.22
N ASP A 62 -17.61 -24.01 5.44
CA ASP A 62 -18.71 -24.69 4.77
C ASP A 62 -19.92 -24.70 5.69
N GLU A 63 -21.00 -24.02 5.26
CA GLU A 63 -22.23 -23.91 6.06
C GLU A 63 -22.95 -25.28 6.16
N GLU A 64 -22.87 -26.13 5.13
CA GLU A 64 -23.53 -27.44 5.11
C GLU A 64 -22.85 -28.42 6.08
N GLU A 65 -21.53 -28.41 6.15
CA GLU A 65 -20.78 -29.30 7.04
C GLU A 65 -20.50 -28.67 8.42
N SER A 66 -20.83 -27.38 8.63
CA SER A 66 -20.50 -26.60 9.84
C SER A 66 -19.02 -26.72 10.24
N ALA A 67 -18.14 -26.82 9.25
CA ALA A 67 -16.71 -27.04 9.40
C ALA A 67 -15.89 -26.21 8.40
N ASN A 68 -14.59 -26.07 8.63
CA ASN A 68 -13.69 -25.45 7.67
C ASN A 68 -13.38 -26.40 6.50
N LYS A 69 -13.86 -26.09 5.31
CA LYS A 69 -13.62 -26.85 4.08
C LYS A 69 -12.15 -26.83 3.65
N GLN A 70 -11.50 -25.69 3.83
CA GLN A 70 -10.09 -25.47 3.50
C GLN A 70 -9.49 -24.53 4.53
N SER A 71 -8.32 -24.88 5.06
CA SER A 71 -7.56 -24.03 5.97
C SER A 71 -6.09 -24.04 5.55
N SER A 72 -5.43 -22.91 5.65
CA SER A 72 -3.98 -22.81 5.42
C SER A 72 -3.20 -23.14 6.69
N ASP A 73 -2.15 -23.96 6.57
CA ASP A 73 -1.26 -24.26 7.69
C ASP A 73 -0.11 -23.26 7.83
N LYS A 74 0.02 -22.35 6.87
CA LYS A 74 1.06 -21.32 6.86
C LYS A 74 0.56 -20.03 6.23
N ILE A 75 1.13 -18.92 6.67
CA ILE A 75 1.03 -17.60 6.03
C ILE A 75 2.38 -17.29 5.44
N VAL A 76 2.42 -16.93 4.15
CA VAL A 76 3.65 -16.50 3.46
C VAL A 76 3.47 -15.08 2.95
N LEU A 77 4.34 -14.19 3.40
CA LEU A 77 4.34 -12.79 3.02
C LEU A 77 5.67 -12.48 2.30
N THR A 78 5.62 -12.21 1.01
CA THR A 78 6.80 -11.89 0.18
C THR A 78 6.74 -10.46 -0.28
N ALA A 79 7.66 -9.62 0.21
CA ALA A 79 7.80 -8.23 -0.19
C ALA A 79 8.96 -8.05 -1.16
N GLU A 80 8.74 -7.28 -2.21
CA GLU A 80 9.77 -6.82 -3.13
C GLU A 80 10.05 -5.35 -2.86
N PHE A 81 11.31 -5.04 -2.58
CA PHE A 81 11.79 -3.67 -2.42
C PHE A 81 12.71 -3.32 -3.58
N ARG A 82 12.55 -2.11 -4.07
CA ARG A 82 13.34 -1.53 -5.15
C ARG A 82 14.00 -0.22 -4.72
N ASP A 83 14.78 0.35 -5.61
CA ASP A 83 15.41 1.65 -5.40
C ASP A 83 16.20 1.70 -4.07
N LEU A 84 17.02 0.65 -3.87
CA LEU A 84 17.90 0.60 -2.72
C LEU A 84 19.06 1.60 -2.90
N PRO A 85 19.51 2.25 -1.83
CA PRO A 85 20.67 3.14 -1.91
C PRO A 85 21.94 2.33 -2.24
N ALA A 86 22.92 2.98 -2.84
CA ALA A 86 24.15 2.32 -3.31
C ALA A 86 24.95 1.65 -2.18
N ASP A 87 24.92 2.21 -0.97
CA ASP A 87 25.56 1.65 0.22
C ASP A 87 24.89 0.35 0.72
N ALA A 88 23.66 0.04 0.26
CA ALA A 88 22.99 -1.24 0.56
C ALA A 88 23.81 -2.46 0.10
N LEU A 89 24.65 -2.30 -0.92
CA LEU A 89 25.58 -3.33 -1.38
C LEU A 89 26.60 -3.76 -0.31
N THR A 90 26.83 -2.92 0.69
CA THR A 90 27.74 -3.18 1.80
C THR A 90 27.04 -3.62 3.08
N TRP A 91 25.68 -3.52 3.13
CA TRP A 91 24.95 -3.85 4.36
C TRP A 91 25.03 -5.33 4.68
N ARG A 92 25.28 -5.64 5.94
CA ARG A 92 25.24 -7.01 6.43
C ARG A 92 23.85 -7.62 6.17
N GLY A 93 23.81 -8.85 5.66
CA GLY A 93 22.59 -9.53 5.28
C GLY A 93 22.03 -9.17 3.90
N PHE A 94 22.45 -8.05 3.29
CA PHE A 94 22.07 -7.64 1.94
C PHE A 94 23.13 -7.94 0.88
N LYS A 95 24.40 -7.87 1.30
CA LYS A 95 25.55 -8.13 0.42
C LYS A 95 25.38 -9.49 -0.28
N GLY A 96 25.49 -9.49 -1.62
CA GLY A 96 25.33 -10.68 -2.46
C GLY A 96 23.88 -11.17 -2.65
N ARG A 97 22.87 -10.39 -2.21
CA ARG A 97 21.44 -10.70 -2.30
C ARG A 97 20.63 -9.62 -3.01
N ILE A 98 21.30 -8.59 -3.47
CA ILE A 98 20.72 -7.51 -4.23
C ILE A 98 20.82 -7.86 -5.71
N ALA A 99 19.67 -7.99 -6.37
CA ALA A 99 19.59 -8.10 -7.82
C ALA A 99 19.69 -6.70 -8.45
N ASN A 100 20.21 -6.64 -9.67
CA ASN A 100 20.23 -5.42 -10.47
C ASN A 100 19.38 -5.66 -11.72
N ASP A 101 18.28 -4.91 -11.83
CA ASP A 101 17.41 -4.93 -12.99
C ASP A 101 17.46 -3.55 -13.66
N ASN A 102 18.15 -3.47 -14.81
CA ASN A 102 18.32 -2.23 -15.59
C ASN A 102 18.86 -1.02 -14.77
N GLY A 103 19.74 -1.27 -13.81
CA GLY A 103 20.32 -0.24 -12.95
C GLY A 103 19.55 0.03 -11.66
N GLU A 104 18.41 -0.63 -11.45
CA GLU A 104 17.64 -0.57 -10.21
C GLU A 104 18.03 -1.73 -9.29
N PHE A 105 18.38 -1.43 -8.04
CA PHE A 105 18.70 -2.44 -7.02
C PHE A 105 17.43 -2.97 -6.38
N ILE A 106 17.29 -4.30 -6.37
CA ILE A 106 16.07 -5.01 -5.95
C ILE A 106 16.42 -6.08 -4.92
N ILE A 107 15.57 -6.21 -3.89
CA ILE A 107 15.58 -7.35 -2.98
C ILE A 107 14.17 -7.95 -2.87
N LYS A 108 14.12 -9.28 -2.64
CA LYS A 108 12.89 -9.97 -2.22
C LYS A 108 13.10 -10.53 -0.82
N TYR A 109 12.21 -10.14 0.07
CA TYR A 109 12.21 -10.48 1.48
C TYR A 109 10.93 -11.22 1.83
N ARG A 110 11.04 -12.37 2.53
CA ARG A 110 9.91 -13.23 2.85
C ARG A 110 9.85 -13.54 4.33
N LYS A 111 8.64 -13.50 4.89
CA LYS A 111 8.32 -14.06 6.19
C LYS A 111 7.29 -15.16 6.06
N THR A 112 7.58 -16.31 6.66
CA THR A 112 6.68 -17.46 6.72
C THR A 112 6.30 -17.71 8.18
N PHE A 113 4.99 -17.75 8.45
CA PHE A 113 4.43 -18.07 9.75
C PHE A 113 3.74 -19.42 9.65
N ASN A 114 4.27 -20.42 10.32
CA ASN A 114 3.67 -21.75 10.38
C ASN A 114 2.71 -21.84 11.57
N LYS A 115 1.56 -22.46 11.37
CA LYS A 115 0.56 -22.68 12.43
C LYS A 115 1.18 -23.44 13.60
N GLY A 116 0.97 -22.93 14.82
CA GLY A 116 1.58 -23.50 16.02
C GLY A 116 3.04 -23.09 16.29
N SER A 117 3.69 -22.32 15.38
CA SER A 117 5.03 -21.78 15.63
C SER A 117 4.95 -20.37 16.24
N THR A 118 5.79 -20.09 17.23
CA THR A 118 5.87 -18.78 17.89
C THR A 118 6.76 -17.78 17.16
N LYS A 119 7.58 -18.23 16.21
CA LYS A 119 8.54 -17.38 15.49
C LYS A 119 8.40 -17.55 13.99
N PRO A 120 8.41 -16.46 13.21
CA PRO A 120 8.42 -16.54 11.76
C PRO A 120 9.78 -17.02 11.23
N ILE A 121 9.77 -17.67 10.08
CA ILE A 121 10.96 -17.93 9.27
C ILE A 121 11.16 -16.68 8.40
N ILE A 122 12.37 -16.12 8.45
CA ILE A 122 12.75 -14.91 7.71
C ILE A 122 13.76 -15.29 6.64
N GLU A 123 13.49 -14.91 5.40
CA GLU A 123 14.28 -15.31 4.25
C GLU A 123 14.48 -14.14 3.27
N MET A 124 15.60 -14.18 2.55
CA MET A 124 15.82 -13.34 1.36
C MET A 124 16.15 -14.21 0.16
N LEU A 125 15.72 -13.75 -1.00
CA LEU A 125 16.06 -14.38 -2.28
C LEU A 125 17.50 -14.01 -2.65
N GLN A 126 18.27 -14.99 -3.10
CA GLN A 126 19.61 -14.81 -3.65
C GLN A 126 19.83 -15.72 -4.83
N ASN A 127 20.81 -15.42 -5.67
CA ASN A 127 21.26 -16.36 -6.69
C ASN A 127 21.85 -17.61 -6.03
N VAL A 128 21.66 -18.77 -6.64
CA VAL A 128 22.25 -20.01 -6.13
C VAL A 128 23.77 -19.86 -6.18
N ARG A 129 24.43 -20.21 -5.08
CA ARG A 129 25.88 -20.08 -4.96
C ARG A 129 26.48 -21.31 -4.27
N SER A 130 27.68 -21.68 -4.70
CA SER A 130 28.50 -22.72 -4.10
C SER A 130 29.88 -22.17 -3.75
N LEU A 131 30.44 -22.63 -2.62
CA LEU A 131 31.81 -22.24 -2.28
C LEU A 131 32.77 -22.77 -3.33
N LYS A 132 33.70 -21.95 -3.79
CA LYS A 132 34.78 -22.34 -4.71
C LYS A 132 35.72 -23.38 -4.10
N PHE A 133 35.71 -23.50 -2.78
CA PHE A 133 36.62 -24.36 -2.02
C PHE A 133 35.82 -25.30 -1.09
N ALA A 134 36.27 -26.53 -1.01
CA ALA A 134 35.63 -27.52 -0.13
C ALA A 134 35.98 -27.26 1.34
N LYS A 135 34.99 -26.93 2.17
CA LYS A 135 35.03 -26.81 3.65
C LYS A 135 36.36 -26.25 4.21
N PRO A 136 36.59 -24.95 4.10
CA PRO A 136 37.81 -24.31 4.60
C PRO A 136 37.90 -24.48 6.11
N LYS A 137 39.11 -24.82 6.58
CA LYS A 137 39.42 -24.87 8.01
C LYS A 137 39.97 -23.53 8.53
N LYS A 138 40.59 -22.76 7.63
CA LYS A 138 41.21 -21.48 7.89
C LYS A 138 40.95 -20.50 6.74
N TRP A 139 41.07 -19.20 6.97
CA TRP A 139 41.01 -18.18 5.92
C TRP A 139 42.11 -18.36 4.85
N SER A 140 43.27 -18.87 5.24
CA SER A 140 44.35 -19.18 4.32
C SER A 140 44.00 -20.25 3.28
N ASP A 141 43.01 -21.10 3.53
CA ASP A 141 42.61 -22.14 2.58
C ASP A 141 41.93 -21.56 1.32
N PHE A 142 41.49 -20.31 1.36
CA PHE A 142 40.94 -19.60 0.20
C PHE A 142 41.97 -18.95 -0.72
N ILE A 143 43.29 -18.94 -0.33
CA ILE A 143 44.34 -18.31 -1.15
C ILE A 143 44.50 -19.09 -2.46
N SER A 144 44.28 -18.40 -3.55
CA SER A 144 44.41 -18.94 -4.92
C SER A 144 44.65 -17.81 -5.92
N ASP A 145 44.78 -18.11 -7.20
CA ASP A 145 44.95 -17.10 -8.26
C ASP A 145 43.79 -16.07 -8.31
N SER A 146 42.60 -16.45 -7.84
CA SER A 146 41.41 -15.56 -7.82
C SER A 146 41.20 -14.88 -6.46
N ILE A 147 41.81 -15.36 -5.38
CA ILE A 147 41.69 -14.80 -4.03
C ILE A 147 43.07 -14.66 -3.43
N SER A 148 43.59 -13.43 -3.46
CA SER A 148 44.93 -13.14 -2.91
C SER A 148 44.93 -13.04 -1.39
N GLN A 149 46.08 -13.25 -0.80
CA GLN A 149 46.29 -13.04 0.63
C GLN A 149 45.97 -11.59 1.04
N GLU A 150 46.39 -10.63 0.20
CA GLU A 150 46.13 -9.20 0.44
C GLU A 150 44.63 -8.90 0.47
N LEU A 151 43.84 -9.57 -0.37
CA LEU A 151 42.39 -9.41 -0.38
C LEU A 151 41.76 -9.90 0.92
N ILE A 152 42.16 -11.08 1.42
CA ILE A 152 41.66 -11.63 2.70
C ILE A 152 42.05 -10.72 3.87
N VAL A 153 43.28 -10.21 3.88
CA VAL A 153 43.74 -9.26 4.89
C VAL A 153 42.95 -7.94 4.81
N SER A 154 42.62 -7.49 3.61
CA SER A 154 41.78 -6.29 3.41
C SER A 154 40.38 -6.43 4.01
N TRP A 155 39.91 -7.65 4.22
CA TRP A 155 38.64 -7.95 4.92
C TRP A 155 38.78 -7.97 6.45
N ASP A 156 39.96 -7.59 6.99
CA ASP A 156 40.29 -7.64 8.42
C ASP A 156 40.16 -9.07 9.00
N LYS A 157 40.62 -10.07 8.23
CA LYS A 157 40.60 -11.49 8.62
C LYS A 157 42.02 -12.00 8.87
N ASP A 158 42.15 -12.69 9.99
CA ASP A 158 43.36 -13.41 10.32
C ASP A 158 43.36 -14.75 9.54
N LEU A 159 44.45 -14.97 8.80
CA LEU A 159 44.64 -16.11 7.92
C LEU A 159 44.56 -17.48 8.64
N ASP A 160 44.93 -17.51 9.91
CA ASP A 160 44.95 -18.72 10.72
C ASP A 160 43.62 -19.04 11.41
N ASN A 161 42.69 -18.08 11.42
CA ASN A 161 41.39 -18.25 12.04
C ASN A 161 40.42 -19.03 11.12
N LYS A 162 39.50 -19.80 11.76
CA LYS A 162 38.44 -20.49 11.05
C LYS A 162 37.32 -19.53 10.71
N PRO A 163 36.92 -19.43 9.42
CA PRO A 163 35.76 -18.64 9.04
C PRO A 163 34.47 -19.25 9.60
N THR A 164 33.57 -18.39 10.04
CA THR A 164 32.18 -18.77 10.34
C THR A 164 31.34 -18.76 9.06
N ASP A 165 30.26 -19.56 9.02
CA ASP A 165 29.35 -19.55 7.85
C ASP A 165 28.82 -18.15 7.57
N GLN A 166 28.60 -17.33 8.60
CA GLN A 166 28.14 -15.95 8.47
C GLN A 166 29.18 -15.04 7.81
N GLU A 167 30.46 -15.18 8.16
CA GLU A 167 31.56 -14.44 7.55
C GLU A 167 31.75 -14.84 6.10
N LEU A 168 31.63 -16.14 5.78
CA LEU A 168 31.74 -16.63 4.40
C LEU A 168 30.65 -16.01 3.51
N GLU A 169 29.45 -15.80 4.04
CA GLU A 169 28.34 -15.21 3.29
C GLU A 169 28.56 -13.74 2.89
N GLU A 170 29.48 -13.05 3.56
CA GLU A 170 29.74 -11.63 3.30
C GLU A 170 30.64 -11.36 2.08
N TYR A 171 31.36 -12.38 1.57
CA TYR A 171 32.33 -12.22 0.50
C TYR A 171 31.96 -12.99 -0.77
N ASN A 172 31.43 -12.28 -1.77
CA ASN A 172 30.99 -12.89 -3.02
C ASN A 172 32.14 -13.55 -3.80
N GLU A 173 33.37 -13.08 -3.60
CA GLU A 173 34.58 -13.60 -4.23
C GLU A 173 34.86 -15.06 -3.88
N LEU A 174 34.32 -15.53 -2.75
CA LEU A 174 34.45 -16.91 -2.28
C LEU A 174 33.50 -17.89 -2.96
N TRP A 175 32.53 -17.37 -3.75
CA TRP A 175 31.43 -18.16 -4.28
C TRP A 175 31.42 -18.20 -5.80
N ASP A 176 31.07 -19.36 -6.35
CA ASP A 176 30.57 -19.48 -7.71
C ASP A 176 29.08 -19.20 -7.69
N ILE A 177 28.65 -18.18 -8.44
CA ILE A 177 27.29 -17.68 -8.47
C ILE A 177 26.63 -18.13 -9.77
N ASP A 178 25.49 -18.81 -9.67
CA ASP A 178 24.65 -19.17 -10.80
C ASP A 178 23.52 -18.14 -10.93
N ASP A 179 23.68 -17.20 -11.84
CA ASP A 179 22.69 -16.14 -12.07
C ASP A 179 21.40 -16.64 -12.73
N SER A 180 21.39 -17.89 -13.22
CA SER A 180 20.20 -18.50 -13.83
C SER A 180 19.24 -19.10 -12.78
N GLN A 181 19.67 -19.31 -11.56
CA GLN A 181 18.90 -19.96 -10.50
C GLN A 181 18.88 -19.12 -9.23
N THR A 182 17.75 -19.14 -8.56
CA THR A 182 17.58 -18.43 -7.27
C THR A 182 17.16 -19.39 -6.15
N SER A 183 17.55 -19.06 -4.92
CA SER A 183 17.19 -19.79 -3.71
C SER A 183 16.87 -18.84 -2.57
N TRP A 184 16.03 -19.31 -1.63
CA TRP A 184 15.72 -18.59 -0.41
C TRP A 184 16.70 -18.95 0.69
N ILE A 185 17.34 -17.95 1.32
CA ILE A 185 18.23 -18.16 2.45
C ILE A 185 17.59 -17.66 3.74
N VAL A 186 17.64 -18.50 4.76
CA VAL A 186 17.07 -18.22 6.08
C VAL A 186 18.01 -17.35 6.90
N ASN A 187 17.47 -16.36 7.60
CA ASN A 187 18.17 -15.44 8.50
C ASN A 187 19.42 -14.80 7.85
N PRO A 188 19.27 -14.08 6.73
CA PRO A 188 20.40 -13.41 6.09
C PRO A 188 21.11 -12.48 7.07
N GLY A 189 22.46 -12.58 7.13
CA GLY A 189 23.27 -11.85 8.12
C GLY A 189 23.28 -12.47 9.52
N GLY A 190 22.67 -13.67 9.70
CA GLY A 190 22.75 -14.51 10.91
C GLY A 190 21.69 -14.24 11.97
N ILE A 191 21.15 -13.06 12.08
CA ILE A 191 20.06 -12.70 12.99
C ILE A 191 18.97 -11.89 12.28
N PRO A 192 17.69 -12.17 12.59
CA PRO A 192 16.54 -11.51 11.95
C PRO A 192 16.59 -9.98 11.99
N GLN A 193 17.17 -9.42 13.04
CA GLN A 193 17.21 -7.99 13.29
C GLN A 193 18.12 -7.22 12.31
N VAL A 194 19.12 -7.90 11.72
CA VAL A 194 20.07 -7.27 10.79
C VAL A 194 19.36 -6.72 9.55
N VAL A 195 18.47 -7.51 8.96
CA VAL A 195 17.73 -7.09 7.78
C VAL A 195 16.57 -6.17 8.15
N SER A 196 15.78 -6.53 9.16
CA SER A 196 14.58 -5.77 9.51
C SER A 196 14.87 -4.33 9.98
N SER A 197 16.06 -4.07 10.55
CA SER A 197 16.45 -2.72 10.95
C SER A 197 16.72 -1.78 9.76
N LYS A 198 16.88 -2.32 8.56
CA LYS A 198 17.11 -1.57 7.32
C LYS A 198 15.85 -1.42 6.47
N LEU A 199 14.78 -2.16 6.78
CA LEU A 199 13.49 -2.05 6.09
C LEU A 199 12.79 -0.72 6.43
N PRO A 200 11.87 -0.25 5.58
CA PRO A 200 11.08 0.95 5.85
C PRO A 200 10.31 0.87 7.18
N GLU A 201 10.21 2.01 7.85
CA GLU A 201 9.35 2.15 9.03
C GLU A 201 7.88 2.21 8.60
N ILE A 202 6.97 1.59 9.36
CA ILE A 202 5.54 1.63 9.08
C ILE A 202 4.79 2.37 10.18
N LEU A 203 3.89 3.28 9.75
CA LEU A 203 2.95 3.98 10.61
C LEU A 203 1.52 3.70 10.13
N ILE A 204 0.69 3.10 10.97
CA ILE A 204 -0.71 2.83 10.67
C ILE A 204 -1.58 3.83 11.42
N ILE A 205 -2.49 4.48 10.67
CA ILE A 205 -3.47 5.43 11.16
C ILE A 205 -4.86 4.81 10.90
N PRO A 206 -5.53 4.29 11.94
CA PRO A 206 -6.80 3.58 11.79
C PRO A 206 -7.96 4.54 11.47
N ALA A 207 -9.08 3.98 10.98
CA ALA A 207 -10.31 4.72 10.70
C ALA A 207 -10.96 5.26 11.99
N GLU A 208 -10.94 4.44 13.03
CA GLU A 208 -11.47 4.79 14.36
C GLU A 208 -10.34 4.69 15.38
N ASP A 209 -10.05 5.82 16.02
CA ASP A 209 -9.12 5.86 17.14
C ASP A 209 -9.88 5.46 18.41
N LYS A 210 -9.53 4.32 18.98
CA LYS A 210 -9.95 4.00 20.34
C LYS A 210 -9.25 4.96 21.30
N THR A 211 -9.99 5.53 22.25
CA THR A 211 -9.52 6.60 23.15
C THR A 211 -8.22 6.26 23.89
N GLU A 212 -8.00 4.99 24.20
CA GLU A 212 -6.77 4.48 24.86
C GLU A 212 -5.55 4.44 23.93
N GLU A 213 -5.74 4.33 22.60
CA GLU A 213 -4.66 4.37 21.61
C GLU A 213 -4.19 5.79 21.31
N LEU A 214 -5.02 6.80 21.60
CA LEU A 214 -4.70 8.22 21.41
C LEU A 214 -3.73 8.76 22.47
N GLU A 215 -3.78 8.26 23.71
CA GLU A 215 -3.04 8.85 24.83
C GLU A 215 -1.58 8.37 24.96
N SER A 216 -1.26 7.11 24.65
CA SER A 216 0.10 6.58 24.86
C SER A 216 0.69 5.74 23.72
N LYS A 217 -0.14 5.18 22.84
CA LYS A 217 0.28 4.27 21.77
C LYS A 217 -0.19 4.68 20.37
N GLY A 218 -0.95 5.77 20.25
CA GLY A 218 -1.55 6.25 19.03
C GLY A 218 -0.54 6.83 18.02
N ALA A 219 -1.04 7.14 16.82
CA ALA A 219 -0.23 7.69 15.74
C ALA A 219 0.48 9.00 16.11
N LEU A 220 -0.20 9.90 16.85
CA LEU A 220 0.38 11.16 17.33
C LEU A 220 1.57 10.93 18.25
N SER A 221 1.42 10.06 19.26
CA SER A 221 2.49 9.72 20.19
C SER A 221 3.69 9.11 19.45
N LYS A 222 3.48 8.20 18.51
CA LYS A 222 4.55 7.59 17.70
C LYS A 222 5.34 8.62 16.88
N ILE A 223 4.65 9.58 16.27
CA ILE A 223 5.31 10.66 15.50
C ILE A 223 6.11 11.58 16.43
N LEU A 224 5.52 11.95 17.57
CA LEU A 224 6.19 12.78 18.58
C LEU A 224 7.38 12.04 19.18
N ASP A 225 7.28 10.75 19.46
CA ASP A 225 8.40 9.91 19.92
C ASP A 225 9.56 9.92 18.90
N ALA A 226 9.25 9.76 17.62
CA ALA A 226 10.26 9.80 16.56
C ALA A 226 10.93 11.19 16.49
N LEU A 227 10.16 12.27 16.53
CA LEU A 227 10.69 13.65 16.56
C LEU A 227 11.50 13.94 17.82
N PHE A 228 11.03 13.43 18.97
CA PHE A 228 11.72 13.57 20.24
C PHE A 228 13.05 12.79 20.25
N LYS A 229 13.07 11.59 19.67
CA LYS A 229 14.29 10.79 19.53
C LYS A 229 15.38 11.55 18.76
N ASP A 230 15.01 12.24 17.69
CA ASP A 230 15.96 13.06 16.91
C ASP A 230 16.55 14.22 17.74
N VAL A 231 15.70 14.89 18.53
CA VAL A 231 16.16 15.99 19.42
C VAL A 231 17.04 15.44 20.57
N ARG A 232 16.62 14.34 21.16
CA ARG A 232 17.30 13.68 22.26
C ARG A 232 18.70 13.22 21.87
N ASN A 233 18.86 12.57 20.73
CA ASN A 233 20.15 12.07 20.26
C ASN A 233 21.19 13.18 20.02
N LYS A 234 20.72 14.42 19.79
CA LYS A 234 21.57 15.62 19.65
C LYS A 234 21.83 16.32 21.00
N SER A 235 21.17 15.91 22.08
CA SER A 235 21.23 16.57 23.39
C SER A 235 22.44 16.11 24.18
N GLU A 236 23.27 17.06 24.61
CA GLU A 236 24.41 16.80 25.51
C GLU A 236 23.95 16.30 26.90
N ASN A 237 22.83 16.83 27.41
CA ASN A 237 22.22 16.35 28.65
C ASN A 237 21.78 14.88 28.57
N PHE A 238 21.32 14.42 27.40
CA PHE A 238 20.95 13.03 27.21
C PHE A 238 22.16 12.11 27.23
N LYS A 239 23.28 12.49 26.61
CA LYS A 239 24.56 11.75 26.65
C LYS A 239 25.09 11.64 28.07
N GLN A 240 24.96 12.72 28.87
CA GLN A 240 25.33 12.68 30.28
C GLN A 240 24.45 11.73 31.08
N ALA A 241 23.10 11.75 30.84
CA ALA A 241 22.19 10.83 31.46
C ALA A 241 22.51 9.36 31.10
N GLU A 242 22.87 9.08 29.85
CA GLU A 242 23.34 7.76 29.42
C GLU A 242 24.59 7.31 30.19
N THR A 243 25.55 8.21 30.38
CA THR A 243 26.74 7.92 31.18
C THR A 243 26.38 7.60 32.63
N PHE A 244 25.43 8.30 33.23
CA PHE A 244 24.97 8.01 34.61
C PHE A 244 24.19 6.68 34.68
N LEU A 245 23.36 6.35 33.70
CA LEU A 245 22.68 5.07 33.67
C LEU A 245 23.63 3.88 33.51
N ASN A 246 24.68 4.04 32.72
CA ASN A 246 25.74 3.03 32.62
C ASN A 246 26.45 2.81 33.95
N LYS A 247 26.81 3.88 34.67
CA LYS A 247 27.39 3.78 36.02
C LYS A 247 26.42 3.09 36.99
N LEU A 248 25.12 3.44 36.95
CA LEU A 248 24.11 2.77 37.79
C LEU A 248 23.99 1.28 37.43
N SER A 249 24.12 0.92 36.16
CA SER A 249 24.11 -0.48 35.73
C SER A 249 25.34 -1.24 36.26
N GLU A 250 26.50 -0.59 36.35
CA GLU A 250 27.70 -1.14 36.97
C GLU A 250 27.53 -1.34 38.49
N GLU A 251 26.93 -0.38 39.20
CA GLU A 251 26.60 -0.49 40.64
C GLU A 251 25.62 -1.62 40.93
N LEU A 252 24.75 -1.98 39.96
CA LEU A 252 23.77 -3.05 40.06
C LEU A 252 24.28 -4.39 39.49
N ASP A 253 25.58 -4.52 39.20
CA ASP A 253 26.16 -5.79 38.75
C ASP A 253 26.28 -6.79 39.92
N PRO A 254 25.60 -7.93 39.87
CA PRO A 254 25.62 -8.93 40.94
C PRO A 254 26.96 -9.62 41.10
N SER A 255 27.88 -9.53 40.14
CA SER A 255 29.22 -10.10 40.19
C SER A 255 30.19 -9.27 41.04
N ASP A 256 29.90 -7.98 41.25
CA ASP A 256 30.69 -7.11 42.14
C ASP A 256 30.22 -7.26 43.59
N GLN A 257 30.90 -8.11 44.33
CA GLN A 257 30.62 -8.37 45.75
C GLN A 257 30.87 -7.15 46.65
N SER A 258 31.54 -6.11 46.18
CA SER A 258 31.72 -4.88 46.91
C SER A 258 30.48 -3.95 46.83
N SER A 259 29.68 -4.07 45.76
CA SER A 259 28.48 -3.32 45.56
C SER A 259 27.37 -3.71 46.56
N ASP A 260 26.44 -2.81 46.82
CA ASP A 260 25.31 -3.10 47.71
C ASP A 260 24.39 -4.16 47.11
N PHE A 261 24.24 -4.20 45.77
CA PHE A 261 23.46 -5.21 45.08
C PHE A 261 24.15 -6.60 45.11
N GLY A 262 25.48 -6.64 44.94
CA GLY A 262 26.26 -7.88 45.08
C GLY A 262 26.17 -8.49 46.49
N LYS A 263 26.23 -7.64 47.54
CA LYS A 263 26.04 -8.06 48.94
C LYS A 263 24.62 -8.59 49.17
N LEU A 264 23.61 -7.92 48.61
CA LEU A 264 22.23 -8.37 48.68
C LEU A 264 22.05 -9.75 48.00
N MET A 265 22.60 -9.95 46.81
CA MET A 265 22.53 -11.21 46.09
C MET A 265 23.28 -12.33 46.82
N SER A 266 24.44 -12.03 47.42
CA SER A 266 25.17 -12.98 48.26
C SER A 266 24.37 -13.39 49.49
N SER A 267 23.71 -12.43 50.17
CA SER A 267 22.88 -12.69 51.33
C SER A 267 21.66 -13.53 50.96
N LEU A 268 21.02 -13.24 49.81
CA LEU A 268 19.90 -14.01 49.26
C LEU A 268 20.30 -15.47 48.97
N ASN A 269 21.47 -15.65 48.32
CA ASN A 269 21.97 -16.97 47.99
C ASN A 269 22.33 -17.77 49.21
N ASN A 270 22.87 -17.16 50.29
CA ASN A 270 23.11 -17.84 51.54
C ASN A 270 21.82 -18.32 52.21
N VAL A 271 20.73 -17.57 52.14
CA VAL A 271 19.42 -17.99 52.63
C VAL A 271 18.89 -19.12 51.77
N LEU A 272 19.04 -19.02 50.46
CA LEU A 272 18.57 -20.04 49.51
C LEU A 272 19.27 -21.37 49.70
N ASP A 273 20.61 -21.35 49.86
CA ASP A 273 21.42 -22.52 50.10
C ASP A 273 21.02 -23.27 51.39
N SER A 274 20.57 -22.53 52.41
CA SER A 274 20.06 -23.11 53.65
C SER A 274 18.77 -23.90 53.48
N VAL A 275 17.97 -23.62 52.43
CA VAL A 275 16.67 -24.24 52.14
C VAL A 275 16.75 -25.21 50.98
N PHE A 276 17.53 -24.88 49.97
CA PHE A 276 17.76 -25.64 48.74
C PHE A 276 19.27 -25.73 48.46
N PRO A 277 20.01 -26.69 49.03
CA PRO A 277 21.42 -26.83 48.81
C PRO A 277 21.81 -26.92 47.33
N GLU A 278 22.93 -26.32 46.96
CA GLU A 278 23.48 -26.25 45.59
C GLU A 278 22.65 -25.39 44.58
N SER A 279 21.71 -24.56 45.10
CA SER A 279 20.90 -23.67 44.24
C SER A 279 21.28 -22.24 44.48
N SER A 280 21.42 -21.46 43.40
CA SER A 280 21.68 -20.00 43.45
C SER A 280 20.77 -19.23 42.47
N ILE A 281 20.41 -18.02 42.84
CA ILE A 281 19.72 -17.07 41.97
C ILE A 281 20.76 -16.08 41.43
N MET A 282 20.72 -15.88 40.11
CA MET A 282 21.46 -14.84 39.44
C MET A 282 20.48 -13.84 38.81
N ALA A 283 20.51 -12.59 39.21
CA ALA A 283 19.69 -11.52 38.65
C ALA A 283 20.61 -10.37 38.25
N LYS A 284 20.54 -9.94 36.98
CA LYS A 284 21.29 -8.80 36.46
C LYS A 284 20.31 -7.71 36.02
N ALA A 285 20.52 -6.49 36.51
CA ALA A 285 19.81 -5.32 36.01
C ALA A 285 20.51 -4.79 34.76
N ASP A 286 19.80 -4.71 33.64
CA ASP A 286 20.31 -4.14 32.41
C ASP A 286 19.69 -2.75 32.19
N LEU A 287 20.44 -1.70 32.49
CA LEU A 287 20.08 -0.30 32.28
C LEU A 287 20.91 0.34 31.14
N SER A 288 21.64 -0.48 30.40
CA SER A 288 22.65 -0.03 29.42
C SER A 288 22.08 0.71 28.22
N LYS A 289 20.78 0.65 27.98
CA LYS A 289 20.11 1.38 26.91
C LYS A 289 19.27 2.52 27.48
N ALA A 290 19.85 3.72 27.49
CA ALA A 290 19.14 4.94 27.88
C ALA A 290 17.86 5.14 27.07
N ASP A 291 17.84 4.71 25.82
CA ASP A 291 16.68 4.72 24.92
C ASP A 291 15.46 3.93 25.44
N ASP A 292 15.70 2.82 26.12
CA ASP A 292 14.65 1.98 26.69
C ASP A 292 14.21 2.46 28.08
N SER A 293 15.12 3.13 28.79
CA SER A 293 14.94 3.58 30.18
C SER A 293 14.33 4.98 30.27
N ILE A 294 14.64 5.87 29.30
CA ILE A 294 14.16 7.26 29.26
C ILE A 294 13.16 7.41 28.12
N LYS A 295 11.87 7.23 28.41
CA LYS A 295 10.77 7.44 27.46
C LYS A 295 10.00 8.70 27.82
N ALA A 296 9.78 9.57 26.83
CA ALA A 296 8.88 10.69 27.00
C ALA A 296 7.42 10.24 27.02
N ILE A 297 6.64 10.74 27.94
CA ILE A 297 5.19 10.60 27.93
C ILE A 297 4.61 11.95 27.52
N PHE A 298 3.92 11.99 26.36
CA PHE A 298 3.35 13.21 25.84
C PHE A 298 1.90 13.36 26.29
N ASN A 299 1.62 14.45 27.01
CA ASN A 299 0.25 14.89 27.28
C ASN A 299 -0.15 15.85 26.15
N ILE A 300 -0.92 15.36 25.19
CA ILE A 300 -1.27 16.11 23.99
C ILE A 300 -2.58 16.86 24.21
N ASN A 301 -2.52 18.19 24.12
CA ASN A 301 -3.67 19.06 24.16
C ASN A 301 -3.79 19.83 22.83
N MET A 302 -5.02 20.05 22.39
CA MET A 302 -5.32 20.91 21.26
C MET A 302 -5.94 22.23 21.75
N LYS A 303 -5.51 23.34 21.14
CA LYS A 303 -6.03 24.67 21.45
C LYS A 303 -6.82 25.19 20.25
N SER A 304 -8.09 25.48 20.49
CA SER A 304 -8.92 26.33 19.61
C SER A 304 -9.30 27.61 20.37
N ASN A 305 -10.56 27.83 20.66
CA ASN A 305 -11.04 28.83 21.61
C ASN A 305 -10.83 28.40 23.07
N ILE A 306 -10.72 27.10 23.32
CA ILE A 306 -10.38 26.50 24.62
C ILE A 306 -9.26 25.47 24.42
N ILE A 307 -8.58 25.12 25.52
CA ILE A 307 -7.58 24.04 25.52
C ILE A 307 -8.27 22.78 26.06
N THR A 308 -8.21 21.70 25.26
CA THR A 308 -8.80 20.42 25.64
C THR A 308 -7.83 19.26 25.33
N PRO A 309 -7.85 18.19 26.14
CA PRO A 309 -7.12 16.97 25.82
C PRO A 309 -7.53 16.43 24.44
N ILE A 310 -6.60 15.75 23.78
CA ILE A 310 -6.82 15.17 22.44
C ILE A 310 -8.00 14.18 22.43
N SER A 311 -8.22 13.46 23.53
CA SER A 311 -9.33 12.52 23.71
C SER A 311 -10.72 13.16 23.67
N HIS A 312 -10.81 14.48 23.82
CA HIS A 312 -12.05 15.25 23.73
C HIS A 312 -12.23 15.98 22.39
N GLN A 313 -11.33 15.74 21.44
CA GLN A 313 -11.41 16.33 20.09
C GLN A 313 -12.17 15.40 19.14
N GLY A 314 -12.81 15.99 18.14
CA GLY A 314 -13.38 15.22 17.04
C GLY A 314 -12.29 14.52 16.20
N THR A 315 -12.59 13.32 15.70
CA THR A 315 -11.65 12.51 14.87
C THR A 315 -11.04 13.27 13.70
N GLY A 316 -11.80 14.17 13.07
CA GLY A 316 -11.29 15.02 11.98
C GLY A 316 -10.16 15.97 12.42
N ALA A 317 -10.27 16.56 13.62
CA ALA A 317 -9.24 17.45 14.18
C ALA A 317 -7.96 16.66 14.53
N ILE A 318 -8.13 15.47 15.11
CA ILE A 318 -7.01 14.57 15.45
C ILE A 318 -6.26 14.15 14.18
N ARG A 319 -6.97 13.72 13.14
CA ARG A 319 -6.39 13.34 11.86
C ARG A 319 -5.64 14.49 11.20
N SER A 320 -6.20 15.71 11.26
CA SER A 320 -5.52 16.92 10.76
C SER A 320 -4.22 17.20 11.52
N ALA A 321 -4.21 16.98 12.85
CA ALA A 321 -3.00 17.12 13.66
C ALA A 321 -1.93 16.06 13.31
N VAL A 322 -2.33 14.79 13.10
CA VAL A 322 -1.44 13.72 12.63
C VAL A 322 -0.79 14.10 11.30
N PHE A 323 -1.60 14.58 10.34
CA PHE A 323 -1.08 15.05 9.06
C PHE A 323 -0.13 16.23 9.18
N GLY A 324 -0.47 17.21 10.02
CA GLY A 324 0.40 18.37 10.27
C GLY A 324 1.76 17.95 10.82
N LEU A 325 1.80 16.98 11.74
CA LEU A 325 3.04 16.44 12.29
C LEU A 325 3.83 15.62 11.25
N LEU A 326 3.17 14.85 10.39
CA LEU A 326 3.84 14.12 9.31
C LEU A 326 4.48 15.06 8.30
N LEU A 327 3.77 16.11 7.88
CA LEU A 327 4.31 17.16 7.01
C LEU A 327 5.52 17.86 7.66
N PHE A 328 5.42 18.19 8.94
CA PHE A 328 6.52 18.79 9.69
C PHE A 328 7.73 17.85 9.75
N ARG A 329 7.53 16.55 10.07
CA ARG A 329 8.59 15.53 10.05
C ARG A 329 9.27 15.47 8.68
N GLN A 330 8.50 15.43 7.60
CA GLN A 330 9.01 15.40 6.23
C GLN A 330 9.84 16.65 5.90
N GLN A 331 9.33 17.85 6.21
CA GLN A 331 10.04 19.11 6.00
C GLN A 331 11.36 19.17 6.78
N LYS A 332 11.36 18.66 8.02
CA LYS A 332 12.55 18.58 8.85
C LYS A 332 13.59 17.64 8.25
N LEU A 333 13.20 16.45 7.79
CA LEU A 333 14.11 15.49 7.15
C LEU A 333 14.70 16.04 5.84
N LEU A 334 13.94 16.81 5.06
CA LEU A 334 14.45 17.48 3.86
C LEU A 334 15.48 18.59 4.17
N SER A 335 15.36 19.25 5.32
CA SER A 335 16.28 20.32 5.74
C SER A 335 17.60 19.80 6.33
N GLU A 336 17.62 18.56 6.83
CA GLU A 336 18.76 17.91 7.46
C GLU A 336 19.46 16.98 6.46
N GLN A 337 20.47 17.46 5.72
CA GLN A 337 21.17 16.76 4.62
C GLN A 337 21.93 15.47 5.00
N HIS A 338 21.90 15.00 6.25
CA HIS A 338 22.81 13.95 6.75
C HIS A 338 22.15 12.85 7.60
N VAL A 339 20.83 12.65 7.56
CA VAL A 339 20.22 11.54 8.30
C VAL A 339 20.11 10.33 7.36
N GLU A 340 20.58 9.15 7.79
CA GLU A 340 20.26 7.87 7.15
C GLU A 340 18.72 7.75 7.08
N ASN A 341 18.16 8.15 5.94
CA ASN A 341 16.71 8.23 5.74
C ASN A 341 16.15 6.83 5.61
N GLN A 342 15.67 6.26 6.70
CA GLN A 342 14.73 5.15 6.60
C GLN A 342 13.47 5.68 5.90
N ASN A 343 13.09 5.04 4.80
CA ASN A 343 11.85 5.36 4.12
C ASN A 343 10.67 5.05 5.05
N LEU A 344 9.65 5.91 5.03
CA LEU A 344 8.45 5.78 5.84
C LEU A 344 7.30 5.30 4.97
N ILE A 345 6.59 4.27 5.43
CA ILE A 345 5.34 3.82 4.87
C ILE A 345 4.22 4.26 5.82
N VAL A 346 3.33 5.14 5.35
CA VAL A 346 2.16 5.58 6.10
C VAL A 346 0.93 4.89 5.54
N CYS A 347 0.29 4.08 6.36
CA CYS A 347 -0.96 3.39 6.06
C CYS A 347 -2.12 4.17 6.66
N PHE A 348 -3.02 4.66 5.82
CA PHE A 348 -4.15 5.48 6.23
C PHE A 348 -5.47 4.77 5.97
N GLU A 349 -6.23 4.48 7.02
CA GLU A 349 -7.56 3.88 6.89
C GLU A 349 -8.60 4.97 6.70
N GLU A 350 -9.26 4.94 5.53
CA GLU A 350 -10.38 5.82 5.16
C GLU A 350 -10.16 7.29 5.60
N PRO A 351 -9.14 7.96 5.07
CA PRO A 351 -8.76 9.30 5.52
C PRO A 351 -9.86 10.35 5.38
N GLU A 352 -10.84 10.11 4.53
CA GLU A 352 -11.99 10.98 4.29
C GLU A 352 -13.14 10.82 5.31
N ILE A 353 -13.16 9.72 6.06
CA ILE A 353 -14.29 9.44 6.96
C ILE A 353 -14.38 10.50 8.07
N TYR A 354 -15.59 10.91 8.42
CA TYR A 354 -15.89 11.97 9.41
C TYR A 354 -15.38 13.37 9.06
N LEU A 355 -14.90 13.60 7.81
CA LEU A 355 -14.51 14.94 7.36
C LEU A 355 -15.64 15.62 6.59
N HIS A 356 -15.74 16.94 6.81
CA HIS A 356 -16.56 17.78 5.94
C HIS A 356 -15.98 17.74 4.50
N PRO A 357 -16.79 17.77 3.41
CA PRO A 357 -16.30 17.65 2.03
C PRO A 357 -15.10 18.55 1.69
N ASN A 358 -15.11 19.80 2.12
CA ASN A 358 -13.97 20.72 1.91
C ASN A 358 -12.70 20.24 2.63
N ALA A 359 -12.84 19.67 3.84
CA ALA A 359 -11.73 19.10 4.58
C ALA A 359 -11.21 17.81 3.94
N ALA A 360 -12.09 16.98 3.37
CA ALA A 360 -11.72 15.78 2.63
C ALA A 360 -10.89 16.14 1.38
N ASN A 361 -11.26 17.19 0.64
CA ASN A 361 -10.47 17.68 -0.50
C ASN A 361 -9.08 18.20 -0.06
N GLN A 362 -9.01 18.94 1.05
CA GLN A 362 -7.72 19.36 1.60
C GLN A 362 -6.87 18.17 2.04
N MET A 363 -7.49 17.17 2.67
CA MET A 363 -6.84 15.93 3.09
C MET A 363 -6.26 15.18 1.88
N ARG A 364 -7.05 15.00 0.80
CA ARG A 364 -6.56 14.43 -0.46
C ARG A 364 -5.30 15.14 -0.94
N ASN A 365 -5.33 16.48 -1.03
CA ASN A 365 -4.18 17.24 -1.51
C ASN A 365 -2.94 17.05 -0.61
N LYS A 366 -3.13 16.97 0.70
CA LYS A 366 -2.06 16.72 1.67
C LYS A 366 -1.49 15.30 1.56
N ILE A 367 -2.33 14.29 1.30
CA ILE A 367 -1.89 12.92 1.01
C ILE A 367 -0.93 12.92 -0.19
N TYR A 368 -1.30 13.59 -1.27
CA TYR A 368 -0.45 13.69 -2.45
C TYR A 368 0.81 14.52 -2.23
N GLU A 369 0.77 15.53 -1.37
CA GLU A 369 1.95 16.31 -0.98
C GLU A 369 2.93 15.46 -0.15
N LEU A 370 2.41 14.63 0.76
CA LEU A 370 3.21 13.70 1.57
C LEU A 370 3.79 12.54 0.75
N ALA A 371 3.07 12.07 -0.27
CA ALA A 371 3.46 10.97 -1.16
C ALA A 371 4.58 11.37 -2.13
N SER A 372 5.50 12.20 -1.70
CA SER A 372 6.71 12.63 -2.41
C SER A 372 7.91 12.43 -1.49
N ASN A 373 9.11 12.18 -2.06
CA ASN A 373 10.37 12.18 -1.30
C ASN A 373 10.44 11.21 -0.09
N ASN A 374 10.72 9.95 -0.33
CA ASN A 374 11.00 8.92 0.68
C ASN A 374 9.82 8.52 1.60
N THR A 375 8.61 8.98 1.30
CA THR A 375 7.40 8.58 2.04
C THR A 375 6.40 7.95 1.10
N GLN A 376 6.07 6.67 1.31
CA GLN A 376 4.99 6.00 0.60
C GLN A 376 3.70 6.11 1.41
N ILE A 377 2.62 6.55 0.76
CA ILE A 377 1.30 6.64 1.39
C ILE A 377 0.40 5.55 0.82
N ILE A 378 -0.18 4.75 1.71
CA ILE A 378 -1.11 3.68 1.35
C ILE A 378 -2.44 3.97 2.03
N CYS A 379 -3.49 4.25 1.26
CA CYS A 379 -4.81 4.56 1.78
C CYS A 379 -5.83 3.47 1.43
N THR A 380 -6.65 3.05 2.38
CA THR A 380 -7.93 2.44 2.03
C THR A 380 -8.95 3.55 1.79
N THR A 381 -9.81 3.41 0.80
CA THR A 381 -10.88 4.39 0.56
C THR A 381 -12.08 3.77 -0.14
N HIS A 382 -13.26 4.27 0.17
CA HIS A 382 -14.50 4.04 -0.55
C HIS A 382 -14.93 5.25 -1.37
N SER A 383 -14.15 6.32 -1.32
CA SER A 383 -14.47 7.60 -1.96
C SER A 383 -13.68 7.80 -3.25
N PRO A 384 -14.32 7.89 -4.41
CA PRO A 384 -13.64 8.23 -5.65
C PRO A 384 -13.01 9.63 -5.61
N TYR A 385 -13.51 10.51 -4.76
CA TYR A 385 -12.95 11.87 -4.57
C TYR A 385 -11.52 11.88 -4.02
N MET A 386 -11.08 10.80 -3.39
CA MET A 386 -9.70 10.69 -2.88
C MET A 386 -8.68 10.43 -3.97
N ILE A 387 -9.11 10.03 -5.16
CA ILE A 387 -8.26 9.57 -6.26
C ILE A 387 -8.22 10.62 -7.36
N SER A 388 -7.03 11.10 -7.74
CA SER A 388 -6.80 12.00 -8.87
C SER A 388 -6.18 11.21 -10.02
N LEU A 389 -6.73 11.35 -11.24
CA LEU A 389 -6.30 10.58 -12.42
C LEU A 389 -5.21 11.26 -13.24
N ASP A 390 -4.92 12.53 -12.95
CA ASP A 390 -3.97 13.39 -13.67
C ASP A 390 -2.60 13.48 -12.96
N ARG A 391 -2.24 12.46 -12.16
CA ARG A 391 -0.98 12.46 -11.40
C ARG A 391 0.18 11.93 -12.21
N GLU A 392 1.29 12.66 -12.16
CA GLU A 392 2.58 12.28 -12.76
C GLU A 392 3.46 11.51 -11.76
N VAL A 393 3.28 11.74 -10.45
CA VAL A 393 3.92 11.00 -9.36
C VAL A 393 3.34 9.59 -9.30
N LYS A 394 4.18 8.59 -9.06
CA LYS A 394 3.83 7.18 -9.14
C LYS A 394 2.61 6.83 -8.26
N GLN A 395 1.50 6.56 -8.91
CA GLN A 395 0.22 6.21 -8.28
C GLN A 395 -0.25 4.85 -8.75
N VAL A 396 -0.63 4.00 -7.78
CA VAL A 396 -1.19 2.68 -8.02
C VAL A 396 -2.51 2.54 -7.28
N LEU A 397 -3.53 2.02 -7.97
CA LEU A 397 -4.78 1.60 -7.35
C LEU A 397 -4.84 0.07 -7.34
N ASN A 398 -5.32 -0.51 -6.24
CA ASN A 398 -5.55 -1.95 -6.13
C ASN A 398 -7.03 -2.16 -5.79
N ASN A 399 -7.77 -2.76 -6.72
CA ASN A 399 -9.19 -3.09 -6.54
C ASN A 399 -9.33 -4.54 -6.07
N PHE A 400 -9.91 -4.73 -4.88
CA PHE A 400 -10.10 -6.04 -4.25
C PHE A 400 -11.46 -6.61 -4.61
N ILE A 401 -11.45 -7.74 -5.31
CA ILE A 401 -12.63 -8.47 -5.76
C ILE A 401 -12.55 -9.93 -5.33
N ASP A 402 -13.69 -10.63 -5.32
CA ASP A 402 -13.69 -12.07 -5.05
C ASP A 402 -12.90 -12.84 -6.12
N ASP A 403 -12.17 -13.86 -5.70
CA ASP A 403 -11.42 -14.74 -6.60
C ASP A 403 -12.28 -15.89 -7.16
N GLY A 404 -13.52 -16.02 -6.68
CA GLY A 404 -14.45 -17.11 -7.03
C GLY A 404 -14.25 -18.39 -6.21
N ASN A 405 -13.23 -18.44 -5.34
CA ASN A 405 -12.89 -19.61 -4.52
C ASN A 405 -12.93 -19.29 -3.02
N GLY A 406 -13.72 -18.30 -2.61
CA GLY A 406 -13.87 -17.87 -1.21
C GLY A 406 -12.74 -16.95 -0.71
N GLY A 407 -11.74 -16.68 -1.53
CA GLY A 407 -10.68 -15.73 -1.28
C GLY A 407 -10.89 -14.39 -1.99
N THR A 408 -9.88 -13.53 -1.93
CA THR A 408 -9.87 -12.21 -2.57
C THR A 408 -8.62 -12.07 -3.44
N LYS A 409 -8.78 -11.56 -4.65
CA LYS A 409 -7.69 -11.14 -5.54
C LYS A 409 -7.67 -9.63 -5.70
N SER A 410 -6.50 -9.09 -6.05
CA SER A 410 -6.31 -7.67 -6.36
C SER A 410 -6.12 -7.47 -7.86
N ILE A 411 -6.80 -6.47 -8.42
CA ILE A 411 -6.54 -5.95 -9.76
C ILE A 411 -5.86 -4.60 -9.57
N SER A 412 -4.63 -4.48 -10.09
CA SER A 412 -3.81 -3.27 -9.89
C SER A 412 -3.80 -2.41 -11.15
N PHE A 413 -4.00 -1.10 -10.98
CA PHE A 413 -3.97 -0.08 -12.03
C PHE A 413 -2.84 0.90 -11.75
N ASN A 414 -1.84 0.95 -12.62
CA ASN A 414 -0.77 1.95 -12.55
C ASN A 414 -1.21 3.21 -13.31
N THR A 415 -2.01 4.04 -12.66
CA THR A 415 -2.68 5.19 -13.29
C THR A 415 -1.68 6.25 -13.76
N SER A 416 -0.64 6.54 -13.00
CA SER A 416 0.37 7.51 -13.39
C SER A 416 1.20 7.04 -14.58
N ALA A 417 1.58 5.76 -14.63
CA ALA A 417 2.35 5.25 -15.76
C ALA A 417 1.57 5.33 -17.08
N GLU A 418 0.28 4.98 -17.06
CA GLU A 418 -0.56 5.08 -18.25
C GLU A 418 -0.87 6.55 -18.61
N TYR A 419 -1.03 7.43 -17.62
CA TYR A 419 -1.18 8.87 -17.84
C TYR A 419 0.07 9.46 -18.53
N LEU A 420 1.27 9.09 -18.07
CA LEU A 420 2.53 9.59 -18.62
C LEU A 420 2.76 9.17 -20.10
N LYS A 421 2.20 8.05 -20.52
CA LYS A 421 2.27 7.57 -21.92
C LYS A 421 1.38 8.34 -22.90
N LEU A 422 0.39 9.09 -22.41
CA LEU A 422 -0.51 9.88 -23.24
C LEU A 422 0.23 11.01 -23.97
N GLN A 423 -0.27 11.40 -25.14
CA GLN A 423 0.14 12.60 -25.84
C GLN A 423 -0.16 13.86 -25.02
N VAL A 424 0.54 14.96 -25.29
CA VAL A 424 0.37 16.21 -24.52
C VAL A 424 -1.08 16.70 -24.54
N ASP A 425 -1.70 16.75 -25.72
CA ASP A 425 -3.10 17.17 -25.86
C ASP A 425 -4.06 16.22 -25.14
N ASP A 426 -3.84 14.91 -25.21
CA ASP A 426 -4.65 13.91 -24.50
C ASP A 426 -4.56 14.09 -22.97
N LYS A 427 -3.36 14.43 -22.44
CA LYS A 427 -3.15 14.77 -21.01
C LYS A 427 -3.96 15.99 -20.60
N ASP A 428 -3.96 17.04 -21.42
CA ASP A 428 -4.70 18.26 -21.12
C ASP A 428 -6.21 18.02 -21.07
N TYR A 429 -6.73 17.15 -21.94
CA TYR A 429 -8.13 16.73 -21.88
C TYR A 429 -8.45 15.96 -20.57
N ILE A 430 -7.59 15.05 -20.13
CA ILE A 430 -7.79 14.33 -18.87
C ILE A 430 -7.72 15.29 -17.68
N LYS A 431 -6.75 16.23 -17.66
CA LYS A 431 -6.67 17.29 -16.64
C LYS A 431 -7.94 18.14 -16.60
N MET A 432 -8.44 18.52 -17.74
CA MET A 432 -9.68 19.30 -17.86
C MET A 432 -10.87 18.52 -17.29
N LEU A 433 -11.04 17.24 -17.67
CA LEU A 433 -12.12 16.39 -17.16
C LEU A 433 -12.05 16.23 -15.63
N SER A 434 -10.86 16.00 -15.10
CA SER A 434 -10.64 15.88 -13.64
C SER A 434 -10.99 17.15 -12.87
N ARG A 435 -11.02 18.30 -13.54
CA ARG A 435 -11.47 19.56 -12.93
C ARG A 435 -12.97 19.77 -12.98
N PHE A 436 -13.64 19.16 -13.94
CA PHE A 436 -15.10 19.22 -14.05
C PHE A 436 -15.81 18.15 -13.24
N ASP A 437 -15.18 16.99 -13.09
CA ASP A 437 -15.72 15.84 -12.36
C ASP A 437 -14.69 15.25 -11.40
N ASP A 438 -14.71 15.72 -10.16
CA ASP A 438 -13.85 15.21 -9.07
C ASP A 438 -14.08 13.73 -8.79
N SER A 439 -15.19 13.15 -9.28
CA SER A 439 -15.54 11.76 -9.06
C SER A 439 -15.30 10.84 -10.28
N LEU A 440 -14.52 11.31 -11.27
CA LEU A 440 -14.20 10.52 -12.46
C LEU A 440 -13.57 9.15 -12.11
N ALA A 441 -12.82 9.09 -11.00
CA ALA A 441 -12.22 7.86 -10.50
C ALA A 441 -13.25 6.78 -10.09
N ARG A 442 -14.55 7.07 -10.04
CA ARG A 442 -15.60 6.05 -9.78
C ARG A 442 -15.61 4.91 -10.81
N VAL A 443 -14.97 5.09 -11.97
CA VAL A 443 -14.77 4.03 -12.96
C VAL A 443 -14.05 2.80 -12.40
N PHE A 444 -13.19 2.97 -11.41
CA PHE A 444 -12.46 1.88 -10.76
C PHE A 444 -13.30 1.10 -9.74
N PHE A 445 -14.49 1.61 -9.40
CA PHE A 445 -15.41 0.98 -8.46
C PHE A 445 -16.55 0.24 -9.18
N ALA A 446 -16.54 0.22 -10.51
CA ALA A 446 -17.53 -0.44 -11.35
C ALA A 446 -16.93 -1.63 -12.09
N LYS A 447 -17.80 -2.56 -12.52
CA LYS A 447 -17.42 -3.65 -13.42
C LYS A 447 -17.36 -3.18 -14.87
N LYS A 448 -18.22 -2.22 -15.24
CA LYS A 448 -18.33 -1.66 -16.58
C LYS A 448 -18.57 -0.15 -16.53
N THR A 449 -17.95 0.58 -17.43
CA THR A 449 -18.12 2.02 -17.57
C THR A 449 -18.79 2.35 -18.89
N ILE A 450 -19.87 3.13 -18.85
CA ILE A 450 -20.52 3.69 -20.04
C ILE A 450 -20.09 5.15 -20.17
N ILE A 451 -19.38 5.46 -21.25
CA ILE A 451 -18.97 6.82 -21.60
C ILE A 451 -20.04 7.39 -22.53
N VAL A 452 -20.65 8.50 -22.12
CA VAL A 452 -21.61 9.24 -22.92
C VAL A 452 -21.01 10.57 -23.39
N GLU A 453 -21.50 11.09 -24.52
CA GLU A 453 -20.98 12.33 -25.09
C GLU A 453 -21.24 13.53 -24.16
N GLY A 454 -22.47 13.64 -23.62
CA GLY A 454 -22.86 14.77 -22.80
C GLY A 454 -24.04 14.49 -21.84
N ASP A 455 -24.61 15.60 -21.32
CA ASP A 455 -25.65 15.58 -20.31
C ASP A 455 -26.96 14.95 -20.82
N THR A 456 -27.26 15.10 -22.12
CA THR A 456 -28.50 14.59 -22.72
C THR A 456 -28.58 13.06 -22.68
N GLU A 457 -27.52 12.39 -23.15
CA GLU A 457 -27.40 10.94 -23.16
C GLU A 457 -27.41 10.39 -21.73
N GLU A 458 -26.73 11.07 -20.79
CA GLU A 458 -26.72 10.64 -19.39
C GLU A 458 -28.12 10.69 -18.77
N VAL A 459 -28.82 11.80 -18.92
CA VAL A 459 -30.18 11.95 -18.39
C VAL A 459 -31.11 10.89 -18.98
N VAL A 460 -31.09 10.70 -20.30
CA VAL A 460 -31.92 9.72 -20.98
C VAL A 460 -31.62 8.30 -20.51
N LEU A 461 -30.33 7.95 -20.39
CA LEU A 461 -29.93 6.61 -19.95
C LEU A 461 -30.34 6.34 -18.49
N ARG A 462 -30.17 7.32 -17.60
CA ARG A 462 -30.59 7.21 -16.20
C ARG A 462 -32.08 7.05 -16.04
N GLU A 463 -32.87 7.84 -16.77
CA GLU A 463 -34.34 7.73 -16.82
C GLU A 463 -34.79 6.39 -17.39
N THR A 464 -34.08 5.88 -18.38
CA THR A 464 -34.35 4.56 -18.97
C THR A 464 -34.07 3.44 -17.94
N ILE A 465 -32.93 3.48 -17.25
CA ILE A 465 -32.58 2.50 -16.21
C ILE A 465 -33.64 2.51 -15.09
N SER A 466 -34.20 3.68 -14.75
CA SER A 466 -35.23 3.79 -13.72
C SER A 466 -36.50 2.99 -14.02
N ARG A 467 -36.80 2.71 -15.31
CA ARG A 467 -37.96 1.97 -15.80
C ARG A 467 -37.72 0.48 -16.02
N ILE A 468 -36.47 0.02 -15.91
CA ILE A 468 -36.11 -1.39 -16.00
C ILE A 468 -36.65 -2.14 -14.76
N HIS A 469 -36.99 -3.42 -14.95
CA HIS A 469 -37.46 -4.29 -13.87
C HIS A 469 -36.53 -4.22 -12.63
N PRO A 470 -37.05 -4.13 -11.40
CA PRO A 470 -36.27 -3.86 -10.20
C PRO A 470 -35.03 -4.75 -10.00
N GLU A 471 -35.14 -6.05 -10.27
CA GLU A 471 -34.03 -6.99 -10.09
C GLU A 471 -32.86 -6.72 -11.07
N ILE A 472 -33.22 -6.48 -12.35
CA ILE A 472 -32.22 -6.13 -13.38
C ILE A 472 -31.61 -4.76 -13.07
N ARG A 473 -32.46 -3.78 -12.73
CA ARG A 473 -32.02 -2.43 -12.36
C ARG A 473 -31.03 -2.44 -11.19
N LYS A 474 -31.28 -3.25 -10.16
CA LYS A 474 -30.36 -3.37 -9.01
C LYS A 474 -28.99 -3.84 -9.44
N ARG A 475 -28.90 -4.82 -10.33
CA ARG A 475 -27.62 -5.31 -10.88
C ARG A 475 -26.92 -4.23 -11.70
N ILE A 476 -27.63 -3.54 -12.57
CA ILE A 476 -27.10 -2.45 -13.40
C ILE A 476 -26.51 -1.34 -12.51
N LEU A 477 -27.26 -0.90 -11.50
CA LEU A 477 -26.81 0.17 -10.60
C LEU A 477 -25.62 -0.24 -9.73
N SER A 478 -25.45 -1.52 -9.45
CA SER A 478 -24.28 -2.06 -8.76
C SER A 478 -23.05 -2.15 -9.65
N ASP A 479 -23.23 -2.53 -10.91
CA ASP A 479 -22.14 -2.94 -11.79
C ASP A 479 -21.65 -1.83 -12.72
N ILE A 480 -22.50 -0.83 -13.02
CA ILE A 480 -22.24 0.15 -14.08
C ILE A 480 -22.03 1.56 -13.51
N GLN A 481 -21.03 2.25 -14.03
CA GLN A 481 -20.88 3.70 -13.91
C GLN A 481 -21.06 4.38 -15.26
N ILE A 482 -21.81 5.50 -15.25
CA ILE A 482 -22.00 6.36 -16.41
C ILE A 482 -21.15 7.60 -16.19
N ILE A 483 -20.30 7.94 -17.16
CA ILE A 483 -19.45 9.13 -17.13
C ILE A 483 -19.63 9.95 -18.41
N GLN A 484 -19.55 11.26 -18.26
CA GLN A 484 -19.64 12.20 -19.37
C GLN A 484 -18.26 12.55 -19.91
N ALA A 485 -18.10 12.51 -21.22
CA ALA A 485 -16.90 12.97 -21.89
C ALA A 485 -16.91 14.49 -22.17
N ARG A 486 -18.06 15.15 -22.07
CA ARG A 486 -18.26 16.58 -22.35
C ARG A 486 -17.88 16.97 -23.78
N GLY A 487 -18.25 16.10 -24.74
CA GLY A 487 -18.09 16.27 -26.17
C GLY A 487 -17.23 15.19 -26.84
N LYS A 488 -17.41 15.01 -28.15
CA LYS A 488 -16.77 13.95 -28.95
C LYS A 488 -15.24 13.96 -28.91
N ALA A 489 -14.63 15.14 -28.96
CA ALA A 489 -13.17 15.28 -28.95
C ALA A 489 -12.56 14.68 -27.69
N THR A 490 -13.26 14.78 -26.57
CA THR A 490 -12.79 14.33 -25.25
C THR A 490 -13.02 12.84 -25.03
N ILE A 491 -13.96 12.21 -25.78
CA ILE A 491 -14.14 10.74 -25.74
C ILE A 491 -12.83 10.03 -26.09
N ILE A 492 -12.11 10.50 -27.10
CA ILE A 492 -10.90 9.84 -27.62
C ILE A 492 -9.80 9.68 -26.56
N PRO A 493 -9.30 10.76 -25.92
CA PRO A 493 -8.29 10.63 -24.88
C PRO A 493 -8.79 9.85 -23.66
N LEU A 494 -10.06 10.00 -23.28
CA LEU A 494 -10.65 9.27 -22.17
C LEU A 494 -10.67 7.76 -22.43
N VAL A 495 -11.12 7.34 -23.63
CA VAL A 495 -11.11 5.93 -24.04
C VAL A 495 -9.70 5.38 -24.07
N LYS A 496 -8.74 6.09 -24.70
CA LYS A 496 -7.33 5.66 -24.74
C LYS A 496 -6.79 5.41 -23.32
N TYR A 497 -7.00 6.34 -22.41
CA TYR A 497 -6.51 6.26 -21.04
C TYR A 497 -7.13 5.12 -20.25
N LEU A 498 -8.47 5.06 -20.21
CA LEU A 498 -9.18 4.03 -19.44
C LEU A 498 -8.97 2.62 -20.02
N LYS A 499 -8.86 2.50 -21.35
CA LYS A 499 -8.55 1.23 -22.02
C LYS A 499 -7.12 0.76 -21.72
N ALA A 500 -6.14 1.66 -21.68
CA ALA A 500 -4.78 1.33 -21.26
C ALA A 500 -4.74 0.79 -19.81
N LEU A 501 -5.67 1.23 -18.97
CA LEU A 501 -5.90 0.71 -17.61
C LEU A 501 -6.77 -0.56 -17.58
N SER A 502 -7.12 -1.14 -18.74
CA SER A 502 -7.95 -2.36 -18.84
C SER A 502 -9.34 -2.22 -18.21
N ILE A 503 -9.90 -1.00 -18.18
CA ILE A 503 -11.28 -0.77 -17.76
C ILE A 503 -12.23 -1.24 -18.86
N ASP A 504 -13.28 -1.99 -18.50
CA ASP A 504 -14.33 -2.38 -19.46
C ASP A 504 -15.20 -1.18 -19.80
N LEU A 505 -15.19 -0.80 -21.09
CA LEU A 505 -15.81 0.42 -21.59
C LEU A 505 -16.89 0.12 -22.61
N PHE A 506 -17.94 0.94 -22.57
CA PHE A 506 -18.90 1.06 -23.64
C PHE A 506 -19.11 2.56 -23.95
N VAL A 507 -19.13 2.94 -25.23
CA VAL A 507 -19.22 4.35 -25.64
C VAL A 507 -20.56 4.60 -26.35
N ILE A 508 -21.20 5.71 -26.02
CA ILE A 508 -22.43 6.19 -26.67
C ILE A 508 -22.17 7.61 -27.17
N HIS A 509 -22.37 7.86 -28.46
CA HIS A 509 -22.28 9.19 -29.04
C HIS A 509 -23.17 9.36 -30.26
N ASP A 510 -23.46 10.60 -30.59
CA ASP A 510 -24.20 10.98 -31.80
C ASP A 510 -23.33 10.81 -33.05
N SER A 511 -23.93 10.51 -34.23
CA SER A 511 -23.14 10.51 -35.49
C SER A 511 -22.93 11.91 -36.05
N ASP A 512 -23.83 12.83 -35.78
CA ASP A 512 -23.88 14.22 -36.32
C ASP A 512 -23.68 14.27 -37.84
N THR A 513 -24.33 13.38 -38.55
CA THR A 513 -24.20 13.24 -40.00
C THR A 513 -24.46 14.57 -40.72
N GLY A 514 -23.53 14.99 -41.56
CA GLY A 514 -23.62 16.27 -42.27
C GLY A 514 -23.05 17.47 -41.51
N THR A 515 -22.61 17.29 -40.25
CA THR A 515 -21.93 18.33 -39.48
C THR A 515 -20.43 18.05 -39.46
N ALA A 516 -19.70 18.52 -40.49
CA ALA A 516 -18.29 18.18 -40.72
C ALA A 516 -17.37 18.43 -39.49
N GLY A 517 -17.68 19.44 -38.66
CA GLY A 517 -16.94 19.72 -37.44
C GLY A 517 -17.04 18.65 -36.35
N ALA A 518 -18.16 17.92 -36.27
CA ALA A 518 -18.44 16.88 -35.30
C ALA A 518 -18.29 15.46 -35.88
N GLU A 519 -18.72 15.24 -37.13
CA GLU A 519 -18.67 13.95 -37.81
C GLU A 519 -17.22 13.40 -37.94
N LYS A 520 -16.23 14.28 -38.10
CA LYS A 520 -14.82 13.90 -38.18
C LYS A 520 -14.29 13.08 -37.00
N PHE A 521 -14.93 13.14 -35.83
CA PHE A 521 -14.51 12.39 -34.64
C PHE A 521 -15.04 10.95 -34.59
N ASN A 522 -16.02 10.58 -35.43
CA ASN A 522 -16.65 9.25 -35.41
C ASN A 522 -15.63 8.12 -35.63
N LYS A 523 -14.75 8.27 -36.64
CA LYS A 523 -13.70 7.29 -36.92
C LYS A 523 -12.63 7.27 -35.82
N PRO A 524 -12.03 8.38 -35.36
CA PRO A 524 -11.09 8.38 -34.25
C PRO A 524 -11.61 7.78 -32.95
N ILE A 525 -12.91 7.89 -32.64
CA ILE A 525 -13.53 7.24 -31.46
C ILE A 525 -13.50 5.71 -31.66
N LEU A 526 -13.90 5.21 -32.82
CA LEU A 526 -13.86 3.77 -33.12
C LEU A 526 -12.40 3.25 -33.12
N ASP A 527 -11.47 4.02 -33.66
CA ASP A 527 -10.04 3.67 -33.66
C ASP A 527 -9.48 3.59 -32.22
N ALA A 528 -9.90 4.51 -31.33
CA ALA A 528 -9.52 4.46 -29.90
C ALA A 528 -10.05 3.21 -29.19
N LEU A 529 -11.19 2.66 -29.65
CA LEU A 529 -11.73 1.38 -29.20
C LEU A 529 -11.07 0.16 -29.90
N ASN A 530 -9.96 0.33 -30.64
CA ASN A 530 -9.29 -0.70 -31.45
C ASN A 530 -10.23 -1.31 -32.49
N SER A 531 -11.14 -0.52 -33.05
CA SER A 531 -12.17 -0.94 -34.00
C SER A 531 -13.18 -1.96 -33.46
N GLU A 532 -13.32 -2.10 -32.13
CA GLU A 532 -14.30 -2.94 -31.48
C GLU A 532 -15.71 -2.30 -31.54
N SER A 533 -16.40 -2.46 -32.64
CA SER A 533 -17.74 -1.88 -32.86
C SER A 533 -18.80 -2.39 -31.85
N SER A 534 -18.58 -3.56 -31.25
CA SER A 534 -19.47 -4.11 -30.21
C SER A 534 -19.43 -3.32 -28.91
N LYS A 535 -18.45 -2.45 -28.71
CA LYS A 535 -18.31 -1.54 -27.56
C LYS A 535 -18.74 -0.11 -27.87
N LEU A 536 -19.42 0.10 -28.97
CA LEU A 536 -19.84 1.41 -29.44
C LEU A 536 -21.31 1.40 -29.85
N GLN A 537 -22.10 2.34 -29.31
CA GLN A 537 -23.39 2.72 -29.83
C GLN A 537 -23.30 4.11 -30.43
N LYS A 538 -23.23 4.17 -31.76
CA LYS A 538 -23.35 5.42 -32.51
C LYS A 538 -24.82 5.61 -32.87
N MET A 539 -25.41 6.75 -32.52
CA MET A 539 -26.77 7.12 -32.91
C MET A 539 -26.82 7.47 -34.41
N ASP A 540 -27.92 7.23 -35.09
CA ASP A 540 -28.04 7.48 -36.55
C ASP A 540 -27.84 8.95 -36.91
N ASN A 541 -28.20 9.88 -36.08
CA ASN A 541 -27.93 11.32 -36.20
C ASN A 541 -27.68 11.87 -34.81
N CYS A 542 -28.73 11.95 -34.01
CA CYS A 542 -28.69 12.34 -32.61
C CYS A 542 -29.65 11.52 -31.78
N ILE A 543 -29.51 11.58 -30.45
CA ILE A 543 -30.36 10.81 -29.53
C ILE A 543 -31.82 11.22 -29.62
N GLU A 544 -32.11 12.50 -29.90
CA GLU A 544 -33.47 13.02 -30.05
C GLU A 544 -34.24 12.33 -31.21
N ASP A 545 -33.56 12.08 -32.33
CA ASP A 545 -34.14 11.34 -33.48
C ASP A 545 -34.47 9.88 -33.10
N VAL A 546 -33.62 9.26 -32.29
CA VAL A 546 -33.85 7.89 -31.78
C VAL A 546 -35.08 7.86 -30.86
N LEU A 547 -35.25 8.92 -30.05
CA LEU A 547 -36.37 9.07 -29.12
C LEU A 547 -37.66 9.58 -29.79
N GLY A 548 -37.61 9.97 -31.07
CA GLY A 548 -38.76 10.36 -31.88
C GLY A 548 -39.25 11.78 -31.67
N TYR A 549 -38.38 12.72 -31.32
CA TYR A 549 -38.71 14.14 -31.24
C TYR A 549 -37.65 15.02 -31.92
N LEU A 550 -38.03 16.25 -32.29
CA LEU A 550 -37.14 17.17 -32.99
C LEU A 550 -36.06 17.73 -32.05
N PRO A 551 -34.78 17.70 -32.48
CA PRO A 551 -33.69 18.24 -31.69
C PRO A 551 -33.91 19.72 -31.34
N PRO A 552 -33.91 20.09 -30.06
CA PRO A 552 -34.09 21.49 -29.67
C PRO A 552 -32.81 22.29 -29.91
N SER A 553 -32.97 23.62 -30.19
CA SER A 553 -31.83 24.53 -30.38
C SER A 553 -31.14 24.94 -29.08
N SER A 554 -31.81 24.72 -27.93
CA SER A 554 -31.26 25.09 -26.59
C SER A 554 -31.84 24.18 -25.51
N GLU A 555 -31.20 24.13 -24.33
CA GLU A 555 -31.65 23.39 -23.16
C GLU A 555 -31.89 21.88 -23.44
N LYS A 556 -31.04 21.30 -24.31
CA LYS A 556 -31.18 19.90 -24.75
C LYS A 556 -31.38 18.91 -23.59
N PRO A 557 -30.57 18.90 -22.52
CA PRO A 557 -30.74 17.94 -21.43
C PRO A 557 -32.10 18.08 -20.70
N PHE A 558 -32.53 19.33 -20.46
CA PHE A 558 -33.80 19.59 -19.79
C PHE A 558 -35.01 19.15 -20.66
N LYS A 559 -34.97 19.42 -21.96
CA LYS A 559 -36.02 18.98 -22.89
C LYS A 559 -36.04 17.47 -23.07
N ALA A 560 -34.88 16.83 -23.13
CA ALA A 560 -34.79 15.37 -23.08
C ALA A 560 -35.43 14.80 -21.81
N TYR A 561 -35.13 15.40 -20.64
CA TYR A 561 -35.78 15.02 -19.39
C TYR A 561 -37.29 15.22 -19.43
N GLN A 562 -37.80 16.33 -19.99
CA GLN A 562 -39.24 16.53 -20.18
C GLN A 562 -39.86 15.47 -21.11
N GLN A 563 -39.14 15.09 -22.17
CA GLN A 563 -39.57 14.03 -23.08
C GLN A 563 -39.65 12.67 -22.36
N THR A 564 -38.67 12.33 -21.52
CA THR A 564 -38.73 11.07 -20.76
C THR A 564 -39.91 11.01 -19.78
N LYS A 565 -40.43 12.15 -19.31
CA LYS A 565 -41.66 12.21 -18.50
C LYS A 565 -42.94 11.84 -19.26
N THR A 566 -42.91 11.94 -20.58
CA THR A 566 -44.04 11.50 -21.41
C THR A 566 -44.10 9.99 -21.56
N TRP A 567 -42.99 9.30 -21.26
CA TRP A 567 -42.99 7.85 -21.17
C TRP A 567 -43.71 7.46 -19.87
N GLY A 568 -44.36 6.36 -19.87
CA GLY A 568 -44.95 5.81 -18.65
C GLY A 568 -43.88 5.35 -17.65
N THR A 569 -44.29 4.59 -16.66
CA THR A 569 -43.42 4.11 -15.57
C THR A 569 -42.84 2.72 -15.80
N SER A 570 -43.30 2.02 -16.86
CA SER A 570 -42.89 0.65 -17.15
C SER A 570 -41.88 0.57 -18.31
N TRP A 571 -41.12 -0.53 -18.34
CA TRP A 571 -40.15 -0.80 -19.39
C TRP A 571 -40.77 -0.80 -20.81
N GLY A 572 -41.99 -1.34 -20.97
CA GLY A 572 -42.67 -1.41 -22.24
C GLY A 572 -43.09 -0.05 -22.84
N GLU A 573 -43.10 1.00 -22.03
CA GLU A 573 -43.49 2.36 -22.42
C GLU A 573 -42.30 3.24 -22.86
N VAL A 574 -41.08 2.72 -22.73
CA VAL A 574 -39.87 3.34 -23.29
C VAL A 574 -39.92 3.23 -24.82
N PRO A 575 -39.52 4.28 -25.59
CA PRO A 575 -39.54 4.24 -27.06
C PRO A 575 -38.84 2.99 -27.61
N GLU A 576 -39.53 2.26 -28.50
CA GLU A 576 -39.11 0.94 -28.96
C GLU A 576 -37.70 0.92 -29.57
N LYS A 577 -37.40 1.88 -30.42
CA LYS A 577 -36.07 1.97 -31.06
C LYS A 577 -34.95 2.11 -30.00
N TRP A 578 -35.15 2.95 -28.98
CA TRP A 578 -34.20 3.12 -27.88
C TRP A 578 -34.14 1.88 -27.01
N ARG A 579 -35.25 1.30 -26.63
CA ARG A 579 -35.33 0.07 -25.84
C ARG A 579 -34.58 -1.07 -26.49
N THR A 580 -34.75 -1.27 -27.81
CA THR A 580 -34.00 -2.28 -28.58
C THR A 580 -32.48 -2.06 -28.51
N MET A 581 -32.00 -0.80 -28.62
CA MET A 581 -30.57 -0.49 -28.48
C MET A 581 -30.05 -0.81 -27.07
N ILE A 582 -30.84 -0.55 -26.04
CA ILE A 582 -30.49 -0.89 -24.65
C ILE A 582 -30.37 -2.40 -24.49
N GLU A 583 -31.37 -3.18 -24.91
CA GLU A 583 -31.40 -4.64 -24.69
C GLU A 583 -30.39 -5.39 -25.56
N GLN A 584 -30.15 -4.96 -26.78
CA GLN A 584 -29.32 -5.72 -27.72
C GLN A 584 -27.86 -5.29 -27.76
N ASN A 585 -27.56 -4.04 -27.37
CA ASN A 585 -26.21 -3.48 -27.48
C ASN A 585 -25.66 -2.98 -26.15
N ILE A 586 -26.29 -1.96 -25.54
CA ILE A 586 -25.70 -1.19 -24.44
C ILE A 586 -25.65 -1.99 -23.14
N LEU A 587 -26.75 -2.64 -22.78
CA LEU A 587 -26.94 -3.41 -21.55
C LEU A 587 -27.26 -4.88 -21.81
N LYS A 588 -26.80 -5.40 -22.94
CA LYS A 588 -27.11 -6.76 -23.42
C LYS A 588 -26.88 -7.87 -22.39
N GLU A 589 -25.84 -7.75 -21.56
CA GLU A 589 -25.51 -8.75 -20.56
C GLU A 589 -26.45 -8.81 -19.36
N TYR A 590 -27.38 -7.88 -19.25
CA TYR A 590 -28.37 -7.82 -18.15
C TYR A 590 -29.73 -8.33 -18.52
N PHE A 591 -30.04 -8.39 -19.82
CA PHE A 591 -31.28 -8.90 -20.37
C PHE A 591 -31.13 -10.31 -20.93
#